data_0200d96b0bd871cee6e6c7d13f2f9f0d
#
_entry.id   0200d96b0bd871cee6e6c7d13f2f9f0d
#
_cell.length_a   1.000
_cell.length_b   1.000
_cell.length_c   1.000
_cell.angle_alpha   90.00
_cell.angle_beta   90.00
_cell.angle_gamma   90.00
#
_symmetry.space_group_name_H-M   'P 1'
#
loop_
_entity.id
_entity.type
_entity.pdbx_description
1 polymer ?
#
loop_
_entity_poly.entity_id
_entity_poly.type
_entity_poly.pdbx_seq_one_letter_code
_entity_poly.pdbx_strand_id
1 'polypeptide(L)'
;VLEHLMTYETIKYAVNDGVAKIEFNRPDAGNSINRKFAHEFMDVAIKSTTDSSVRCIVIGAAGSMYSFGGDLKFFSTEMEKIEGTLIELTAVLHQGIQRFHNCKVPVIIVVDGMAAGGGFSLALFADIVFASRSSKFTMAYTNAGLSPDGSSSYYLPRLVGLRRAQELMLTNRVLSAEEAQEWGIVTYVCDGEQLDMEVEKLASKLASGPTRAYGAVKQLLARTFDQSL
;
A
#
# COMPACT_ATOMS: atom_id res chain seq x y z
N VAL A 1 24.44 -12.03 15.73
CA VAL A 1 23.54 -10.89 15.96
C VAL A 1 22.15 -11.47 16.01
N LEU A 2 21.53 -11.50 17.20
CA LEU A 2 20.16 -12.02 17.40
C LEU A 2 19.21 -11.09 16.64
N GLU A 3 18.61 -11.61 15.56
CA GLU A 3 17.42 -11.02 14.95
C GLU A 3 16.35 -10.90 16.04
N HIS A 4 16.05 -9.69 16.45
CA HIS A 4 14.83 -9.41 17.19
C HIS A 4 13.69 -9.54 16.20
N LEU A 5 13.23 -10.77 15.95
CA LEU A 5 11.95 -11.07 15.34
C LEU A 5 10.88 -10.47 16.26
N MET A 6 10.51 -9.22 16.01
CA MET A 6 9.30 -8.69 16.60
C MET A 6 8.13 -9.44 15.96
N THR A 7 7.46 -10.24 16.77
CA THR A 7 6.31 -11.04 16.34
C THR A 7 5.09 -10.14 16.20
N TYR A 8 4.91 -9.57 15.02
CA TYR A 8 3.61 -9.05 14.61
C TYR A 8 2.69 -10.23 14.30
N GLU A 9 1.40 -10.05 14.48
CA GLU A 9 0.41 -11.09 14.18
C GLU A 9 -0.18 -10.93 12.78
N THR A 10 -0.32 -9.69 12.32
CA THR A 10 -1.01 -9.34 11.07
C THR A 10 -0.06 -8.91 9.95
N ILE A 11 1.20 -8.71 10.27
CA ILE A 11 2.25 -8.28 9.33
C ILE A 11 3.53 -9.05 9.64
N LYS A 12 4.26 -9.45 8.60
CA LYS A 12 5.66 -9.89 8.74
C LYS A 12 6.58 -8.74 8.33
N TYR A 13 7.67 -8.58 9.07
CA TYR A 13 8.67 -7.53 8.82
C TYR A 13 10.08 -8.09 8.94
N ALA A 14 10.91 -7.85 7.92
CA ALA A 14 12.32 -8.22 7.93
C ALA A 14 13.12 -7.19 7.14
N VAL A 15 14.40 -6.99 7.51
CA VAL A 15 15.35 -6.15 6.78
C VAL A 15 16.53 -7.01 6.37
N ASN A 16 16.79 -7.11 5.07
CA ASN A 16 17.92 -7.83 4.51
C ASN A 16 18.57 -6.99 3.40
N ASP A 17 19.90 -6.85 3.41
CA ASP A 17 20.68 -6.15 2.39
C ASP A 17 20.15 -4.74 2.03
N GLY A 18 19.68 -4.02 3.05
CA GLY A 18 19.13 -2.67 2.88
C GLY A 18 17.69 -2.63 2.36
N VAL A 19 17.03 -3.77 2.18
CA VAL A 19 15.63 -3.87 1.77
C VAL A 19 14.77 -4.25 2.96
N ALA A 20 13.85 -3.38 3.36
CA ALA A 20 12.80 -3.71 4.31
C ALA A 20 11.64 -4.40 3.58
N LYS A 21 11.39 -5.66 3.89
CA LYS A 21 10.24 -6.42 3.39
C LYS A 21 9.11 -6.38 4.43
N ILE A 22 7.93 -5.92 4.01
CA ILE A 22 6.69 -5.85 4.78
C ILE A 22 5.67 -6.72 4.06
N GLU A 23 5.14 -7.73 4.71
CA GLU A 23 4.15 -8.65 4.15
C GLU A 23 2.89 -8.64 5.01
N PHE A 24 1.74 -8.28 4.45
CA PHE A 24 0.45 -8.43 5.11
C PHE A 24 0.20 -9.91 5.35
N ASN A 25 -0.11 -10.31 6.57
CA ASN A 25 -0.14 -11.71 6.98
C ASN A 25 -1.45 -12.12 7.66
N ARG A 26 -2.56 -11.81 6.99
CA ARG A 26 -3.90 -12.28 7.35
C ARG A 26 -4.58 -12.96 6.15
N PRO A 27 -3.95 -13.95 5.49
CA PRO A 27 -4.48 -14.54 4.25
C PRO A 27 -5.88 -15.12 4.41
N ASP A 28 -6.19 -15.76 5.57
CA ASP A 28 -7.50 -16.33 5.86
C ASP A 28 -8.61 -15.28 6.02
N ALA A 29 -8.25 -14.02 6.21
CA ALA A 29 -9.16 -12.88 6.27
C ALA A 29 -9.01 -11.95 5.04
N GLY A 30 -8.41 -12.44 3.94
CA GLY A 30 -8.16 -11.64 2.74
C GLY A 30 -7.31 -10.41 3.00
N ASN A 31 -6.36 -10.49 3.92
CA ASN A 31 -5.48 -9.40 4.36
C ASN A 31 -6.26 -8.11 4.71
N SER A 32 -7.45 -8.26 5.29
CA SER A 32 -8.32 -7.14 5.63
C SER A 32 -7.81 -6.37 6.84
N ILE A 33 -8.14 -5.07 6.87
CA ILE A 33 -7.64 -4.07 7.80
C ILE A 33 -8.55 -4.02 9.02
N ASN A 34 -8.06 -4.49 10.17
CA ASN A 34 -8.68 -4.30 11.47
C ASN A 34 -7.81 -3.38 12.35
N ARG A 35 -8.23 -3.13 13.58
CA ARG A 35 -7.48 -2.27 14.53
C ARG A 35 -6.04 -2.74 14.71
N LYS A 36 -5.81 -4.04 14.90
CA LYS A 36 -4.46 -4.60 15.09
C LYS A 36 -3.57 -4.37 13.88
N PHE A 37 -4.08 -4.65 12.68
CA PHE A 37 -3.36 -4.39 11.43
C PHE A 37 -2.96 -2.90 11.32
N ALA A 38 -3.88 -1.97 11.60
CA ALA A 38 -3.59 -0.54 11.50
C ALA A 38 -2.44 -0.12 12.42
N HIS A 39 -2.42 -0.60 13.67
CA HIS A 39 -1.35 -0.32 14.62
C HIS A 39 -0.02 -0.97 14.21
N GLU A 40 -0.02 -2.23 13.77
CA GLU A 40 1.19 -2.90 13.29
C GLU A 40 1.72 -2.24 12.01
N PHE A 41 0.84 -1.83 11.09
CA PHE A 41 1.20 -1.08 9.88
C PHE A 41 1.88 0.26 10.21
N MET A 42 1.35 0.99 11.19
CA MET A 42 1.97 2.24 11.67
C MET A 42 3.35 1.96 12.29
N ASP A 43 3.48 0.91 13.11
CA ASP A 43 4.74 0.58 13.77
C ASP A 43 5.83 0.16 12.77
N VAL A 44 5.51 -0.69 11.79
CA VAL A 44 6.46 -1.05 10.72
C VAL A 44 6.80 0.14 9.83
N ALA A 45 5.86 1.09 9.62
CA ALA A 45 6.14 2.32 8.91
C ALA A 45 7.16 3.18 9.66
N ILE A 46 7.02 3.33 10.98
CA ILE A 46 8.00 4.03 11.80
C ILE A 46 9.36 3.34 11.70
N LYS A 47 9.43 2.04 11.96
CA LYS A 47 10.69 1.28 11.97
C LYS A 47 11.40 1.35 10.63
N SER A 48 10.72 1.03 9.54
CA SER A 48 11.33 1.00 8.20
C SER A 48 11.78 2.39 7.71
N THR A 49 11.12 3.46 8.16
CA THR A 49 11.48 4.83 7.74
C THR A 49 12.48 5.54 8.64
N THR A 50 12.74 5.00 9.85
CA THR A 50 13.73 5.56 10.80
C THR A 50 15.02 4.74 10.88
N ASP A 51 15.00 3.49 10.44
CA ASP A 51 16.19 2.64 10.37
C ASP A 51 17.11 3.11 9.24
N SER A 52 18.32 3.56 9.61
CA SER A 52 19.33 4.06 8.66
C SER A 52 19.90 2.99 7.74
N SER A 53 19.75 1.71 8.08
CA SER A 53 20.16 0.59 7.24
C SER A 53 19.18 0.35 6.09
N VAL A 54 17.91 0.79 6.22
CA VAL A 54 16.90 0.63 5.17
C VAL A 54 17.13 1.62 4.03
N ARG A 55 17.18 1.12 2.81
CA ARG A 55 17.45 1.87 1.58
C ARG A 55 16.37 1.70 0.52
N CYS A 56 15.54 0.67 0.64
CA CYS A 56 14.35 0.42 -0.16
C CYS A 56 13.32 -0.30 0.71
N ILE A 57 12.03 -0.05 0.49
CA ILE A 57 10.93 -0.72 1.19
C ILE A 57 10.11 -1.47 0.15
N VAL A 58 9.80 -2.74 0.41
CA VAL A 58 8.91 -3.58 -0.41
C VAL A 58 7.73 -4.00 0.44
N ILE A 59 6.51 -3.72 -0.01
CA ILE A 59 5.27 -4.06 0.68
C ILE A 59 4.47 -5.00 -0.21
N GLY A 60 4.18 -6.18 0.29
CA GLY A 60 3.36 -7.20 -0.37
C GLY A 60 2.38 -7.85 0.59
N ALA A 61 1.81 -8.98 0.21
CA ALA A 61 0.84 -9.71 1.01
C ALA A 61 0.99 -11.21 0.86
N ALA A 62 0.75 -11.96 1.93
CA ALA A 62 0.70 -13.42 1.92
C ALA A 62 -0.62 -13.93 1.34
N GLY A 63 -0.58 -15.09 0.70
CA GLY A 63 -1.76 -15.75 0.15
C GLY A 63 -2.13 -15.25 -1.25
N SER A 64 -3.38 -15.50 -1.67
CA SER A 64 -3.87 -15.25 -3.03
C SER A 64 -4.55 -13.90 -3.22
N MET A 65 -4.58 -13.07 -2.18
CA MET A 65 -5.22 -11.76 -2.18
C MET A 65 -4.29 -10.71 -1.59
N TYR A 66 -4.16 -9.57 -2.27
CA TYR A 66 -3.39 -8.48 -1.72
C TYR A 66 -4.08 -7.88 -0.48
N SER A 67 -5.29 -7.36 -0.62
CA SER A 67 -6.13 -6.94 0.52
C SER A 67 -7.56 -6.62 0.09
N PHE A 68 -8.54 -7.06 0.87
CA PHE A 68 -9.95 -6.68 0.70
C PHE A 68 -10.30 -5.33 1.35
N GLY A 69 -9.35 -4.63 1.98
CA GLY A 69 -9.62 -3.38 2.67
C GLY A 69 -10.18 -3.57 4.07
N GLY A 70 -11.10 -2.72 4.50
CA GLY A 70 -11.65 -2.78 5.85
C GLY A 70 -12.26 -4.15 6.22
N ASP A 71 -11.97 -4.62 7.42
CA ASP A 71 -12.48 -5.89 7.93
C ASP A 71 -13.95 -5.74 8.36
N LEU A 72 -14.89 -5.98 7.42
CA LEU A 72 -16.32 -5.84 7.67
C LEU A 72 -16.81 -6.77 8.79
N LYS A 73 -16.17 -7.93 8.96
CA LYS A 73 -16.50 -8.84 10.07
C LYS A 73 -16.10 -8.23 11.41
N PHE A 74 -14.93 -7.63 11.49
CA PHE A 74 -14.53 -6.86 12.67
C PHE A 74 -15.47 -5.68 12.90
N PHE A 75 -15.81 -4.91 11.86
CA PHE A 75 -16.73 -3.77 12.00
C PHE A 75 -18.11 -4.19 12.51
N SER A 76 -18.63 -5.34 12.09
CA SER A 76 -19.92 -5.85 12.58
C SER A 76 -19.92 -6.14 14.08
N THR A 77 -18.77 -6.42 14.69
CA THR A 77 -18.65 -6.61 16.15
C THR A 77 -18.55 -5.29 16.93
N GLU A 78 -18.30 -4.18 16.24
CA GLU A 78 -18.09 -2.84 16.82
C GLU A 78 -19.26 -1.88 16.55
N MET A 79 -20.41 -2.37 16.05
CA MET A 79 -21.51 -1.53 15.54
C MET A 79 -22.01 -0.47 16.53
N GLU A 80 -22.06 -0.76 17.83
CA GLU A 80 -22.50 0.21 18.85
C GLU A 80 -21.58 1.44 18.99
N LYS A 81 -20.32 1.32 18.59
CA LYS A 81 -19.29 2.37 18.65
C LYS A 81 -18.52 2.52 17.33
N ILE A 82 -19.14 2.12 16.23
CA ILE A 82 -18.50 2.03 14.91
C ILE A 82 -17.87 3.34 14.47
N GLU A 83 -18.49 4.48 14.74
CA GLU A 83 -17.95 5.80 14.39
C GLU A 83 -16.59 6.03 15.06
N GLY A 84 -16.49 5.83 16.37
CA GLY A 84 -15.22 5.98 17.10
C GLY A 84 -14.17 4.98 16.65
N THR A 85 -14.58 3.73 16.36
CA THR A 85 -13.69 2.67 15.86
C THR A 85 -13.12 3.03 14.49
N LEU A 86 -13.93 3.55 13.57
CA LEU A 86 -13.47 3.96 12.23
C LEU A 86 -12.56 5.19 12.30
N ILE A 87 -12.88 6.18 13.15
CA ILE A 87 -12.03 7.36 13.34
C ILE A 87 -10.65 6.95 13.86
N GLU A 88 -10.59 6.11 14.89
CA GLU A 88 -9.34 5.60 15.45
C GLU A 88 -8.52 4.83 14.40
N LEU A 89 -9.16 3.84 13.75
CA LEU A 89 -8.50 2.99 12.76
C LEU A 89 -7.94 3.80 11.60
N THR A 90 -8.73 4.70 11.04
CA THR A 90 -8.30 5.53 9.91
C THR A 90 -7.22 6.53 10.32
N ALA A 91 -7.28 7.11 11.52
CA ALA A 91 -6.26 8.01 12.02
C ALA A 91 -4.89 7.31 12.11
N VAL A 92 -4.84 6.10 12.66
CA VAL A 92 -3.62 5.31 12.77
C VAL A 92 -3.11 4.87 11.40
N LEU A 93 -4.01 4.36 10.54
CA LEU A 93 -3.66 3.91 9.18
C LEU A 93 -3.08 5.05 8.34
N HIS A 94 -3.72 6.22 8.36
CA HIS A 94 -3.26 7.40 7.61
C HIS A 94 -1.90 7.90 8.09
N GLN A 95 -1.58 7.81 9.37
CA GLN A 95 -0.24 8.14 9.86
C GLN A 95 0.82 7.20 9.28
N GLY A 96 0.54 5.90 9.16
CA GLY A 96 1.42 4.93 8.50
C GLY A 96 1.63 5.27 7.03
N ILE A 97 0.56 5.54 6.29
CA ILE A 97 0.62 5.96 4.87
C ILE A 97 1.46 7.24 4.73
N GLN A 98 1.21 8.24 5.58
CA GLN A 98 1.94 9.51 5.55
C GLN A 98 3.45 9.31 5.82
N ARG A 99 3.82 8.37 6.69
CA ARG A 99 5.21 8.00 6.94
C ARG A 99 5.89 7.48 5.68
N PHE A 100 5.27 6.56 4.98
CA PHE A 100 5.80 6.02 3.72
C PHE A 100 5.85 7.08 2.62
N HIS A 101 4.82 7.92 2.51
CA HIS A 101 4.79 9.02 1.55
C HIS A 101 5.97 9.98 1.74
N ASN A 102 6.25 10.37 2.98
CA ASN A 102 7.28 11.36 3.31
C ASN A 102 8.68 10.75 3.50
N CYS A 103 8.84 9.43 3.46
CA CYS A 103 10.13 8.80 3.66
C CYS A 103 11.09 9.10 2.50
N LYS A 104 12.39 9.00 2.80
CA LYS A 104 13.45 9.33 1.82
C LYS A 104 13.90 8.13 0.99
N VAL A 105 13.40 6.94 1.29
CA VAL A 105 13.73 5.73 0.56
C VAL A 105 12.62 5.36 -0.41
N PRO A 106 12.93 4.73 -1.57
CA PRO A 106 11.90 4.24 -2.48
C PRO A 106 11.00 3.19 -1.83
N VAL A 107 9.72 3.27 -2.14
CA VAL A 107 8.69 2.32 -1.70
C VAL A 107 8.12 1.60 -2.92
N ILE A 108 8.23 0.28 -2.93
CA ILE A 108 7.64 -0.61 -3.92
C ILE A 108 6.44 -1.31 -3.28
N ILE A 109 5.31 -1.34 -3.96
CA ILE A 109 4.17 -2.19 -3.60
C ILE A 109 4.01 -3.30 -4.62
N VAL A 110 3.74 -4.51 -4.12
CA VAL A 110 3.53 -5.72 -4.91
C VAL A 110 2.11 -6.18 -4.71
N VAL A 111 1.30 -6.08 -5.76
CA VAL A 111 -0.08 -6.54 -5.75
C VAL A 111 -0.15 -7.88 -6.46
N ASP A 112 -0.43 -8.95 -5.71
CA ASP A 112 -0.79 -10.25 -6.26
C ASP A 112 -2.22 -10.60 -5.82
N GLY A 113 -3.10 -10.83 -6.79
CA GLY A 113 -4.53 -11.04 -6.57
C GLY A 113 -5.34 -9.73 -6.45
N MET A 114 -6.39 -9.76 -5.62
CA MET A 114 -7.35 -8.65 -5.51
C MET A 114 -6.87 -7.56 -4.55
N ALA A 115 -6.93 -6.31 -4.99
CA ALA A 115 -6.83 -5.10 -4.18
C ALA A 115 -8.19 -4.39 -4.18
N ALA A 116 -8.91 -4.40 -3.05
CA ALA A 116 -10.25 -3.83 -2.94
C ALA A 116 -10.37 -2.86 -1.76
N GLY A 117 -11.18 -1.83 -1.91
CA GLY A 117 -11.44 -0.83 -0.87
C GLY A 117 -10.15 -0.23 -0.32
N GLY A 118 -9.98 -0.29 1.01
CA GLY A 118 -8.75 0.15 1.68
C GLY A 118 -7.49 -0.56 1.18
N GLY A 119 -7.59 -1.79 0.67
CA GLY A 119 -6.48 -2.50 0.04
C GLY A 119 -6.03 -1.83 -1.27
N PHE A 120 -6.98 -1.40 -2.10
CA PHE A 120 -6.64 -0.61 -3.29
C PHE A 120 -6.06 0.75 -2.89
N SER A 121 -6.62 1.40 -1.87
CA SER A 121 -6.06 2.67 -1.35
C SER A 121 -4.61 2.51 -0.90
N LEU A 122 -4.27 1.41 -0.21
CA LEU A 122 -2.90 1.10 0.19
C LEU A 122 -1.96 0.86 -1.00
N ALA A 123 -2.45 0.42 -2.14
CA ALA A 123 -1.62 0.26 -3.33
C ALA A 123 -1.23 1.59 -4.00
N LEU A 124 -1.94 2.71 -3.70
CA LEU A 124 -1.79 3.98 -4.40
C LEU A 124 -0.64 4.87 -3.90
N PHE A 125 -0.15 4.69 -2.68
CA PHE A 125 0.83 5.61 -2.09
C PHE A 125 2.29 5.30 -2.48
N ALA A 126 2.55 4.17 -3.12
CA ALA A 126 3.89 3.74 -3.48
C ALA A 126 4.52 4.61 -4.57
N ASP A 127 5.86 4.59 -4.61
CA ASP A 127 6.61 5.19 -5.71
C ASP A 127 6.56 4.31 -6.97
N ILE A 128 6.50 2.98 -6.78
CA ILE A 128 6.47 1.98 -7.85
C ILE A 128 5.51 0.87 -7.44
N VAL A 129 4.64 0.46 -8.35
CA VAL A 129 3.68 -0.64 -8.14
C VAL A 129 3.92 -1.74 -9.16
N PHE A 130 4.18 -2.95 -8.65
CA PHE A 130 4.14 -4.18 -9.43
C PHE A 130 2.80 -4.87 -9.24
N ALA A 131 2.27 -5.48 -10.27
CA ALA A 131 1.10 -6.33 -10.19
C ALA A 131 1.29 -7.63 -10.95
N SER A 132 0.77 -8.75 -10.42
CA SER A 132 0.61 -9.95 -11.24
C SER A 132 -0.44 -9.68 -12.32
N ARG A 133 -0.32 -10.33 -13.47
CA ARG A 133 -1.27 -10.20 -14.59
C ARG A 133 -2.70 -10.59 -14.19
N SER A 134 -2.85 -11.48 -13.20
CA SER A 134 -4.15 -11.89 -12.68
C SER A 134 -4.78 -10.89 -11.71
N SER A 135 -4.03 -9.87 -11.27
CA SER A 135 -4.50 -8.92 -10.26
C SER A 135 -5.69 -8.10 -10.73
N LYS A 136 -6.53 -7.73 -9.78
CA LYS A 136 -7.75 -6.93 -9.99
C LYS A 136 -7.80 -5.80 -8.96
N PHE A 137 -8.38 -4.67 -9.36
CA PHE A 137 -8.47 -3.47 -8.54
C PHE A 137 -9.89 -2.93 -8.53
N THR A 138 -10.44 -2.62 -7.35
CA THR A 138 -11.75 -1.97 -7.22
C THR A 138 -11.83 -1.10 -5.98
N MET A 139 -12.51 0.05 -6.06
CA MET A 139 -12.68 0.92 -4.92
C MET A 139 -13.63 0.35 -3.85
N ALA A 140 -14.65 -0.38 -4.23
CA ALA A 140 -15.57 -1.16 -3.40
C ALA A 140 -16.25 -0.45 -2.19
N TYR A 141 -15.83 0.76 -1.79
CA TYR A 141 -16.32 1.45 -0.61
C TYR A 141 -17.83 1.70 -0.62
N THR A 142 -18.35 2.21 -1.73
CA THR A 142 -19.77 2.56 -1.84
C THR A 142 -20.70 1.34 -1.81
N ASN A 143 -20.18 0.13 -2.13
CA ASN A 143 -20.91 -1.13 -1.95
C ASN A 143 -21.22 -1.42 -0.47
N ALA A 144 -20.39 -0.90 0.45
CA ALA A 144 -20.59 -1.00 1.88
C ALA A 144 -21.18 0.28 2.52
N GLY A 145 -21.64 1.23 1.69
CA GLY A 145 -22.15 2.52 2.16
C GLY A 145 -21.09 3.44 2.75
N LEU A 146 -19.81 3.19 2.45
CA LEU A 146 -18.68 3.97 2.94
C LEU A 146 -18.13 4.90 1.86
N SER A 147 -17.48 5.98 2.26
CA SER A 147 -16.69 6.83 1.37
C SER A 147 -15.23 6.37 1.32
N PRO A 148 -14.54 6.60 0.18
CA PRO A 148 -13.12 6.24 0.06
C PRO A 148 -12.23 6.92 1.09
N ASP A 149 -11.38 6.13 1.75
CA ASP A 149 -10.36 6.55 2.71
C ASP A 149 -8.96 6.08 2.28
N GLY A 150 -8.02 5.89 3.22
CA GLY A 150 -6.65 5.43 2.91
C GLY A 150 -5.92 6.36 1.97
N SER A 151 -6.25 7.67 1.98
CA SER A 151 -5.69 8.70 1.10
C SER A 151 -5.99 8.49 -0.40
N SER A 152 -6.93 7.60 -0.77
CA SER A 152 -7.27 7.33 -2.17
C SER A 152 -7.83 8.56 -2.90
N SER A 153 -8.59 9.43 -2.21
CA SER A 153 -9.08 10.70 -2.76
C SER A 153 -7.95 11.69 -3.07
N TYR A 154 -6.78 11.51 -2.48
CA TYR A 154 -5.58 12.29 -2.79
C TYR A 154 -4.80 11.69 -3.98
N TYR A 155 -4.50 10.38 -3.94
CA TYR A 155 -3.64 9.74 -4.93
C TYR A 155 -4.36 9.42 -6.24
N LEU A 156 -5.54 8.83 -6.18
CA LEU A 156 -6.19 8.30 -7.39
C LEU A 156 -6.43 9.38 -8.46
N PRO A 157 -7.02 10.56 -8.14
CA PRO A 157 -7.21 11.60 -9.15
C PRO A 157 -5.90 12.19 -9.69
N ARG A 158 -4.80 12.13 -8.93
CA ARG A 158 -3.47 12.54 -9.39
C ARG A 158 -2.86 11.54 -10.37
N LEU A 159 -3.17 10.27 -10.22
CA LEU A 159 -2.68 9.20 -11.10
C LEU A 159 -3.49 9.09 -12.40
N VAL A 160 -4.83 9.08 -12.29
CA VAL A 160 -5.71 8.73 -13.42
C VAL A 160 -6.54 9.91 -13.97
N GLY A 161 -6.46 11.07 -13.31
CA GLY A 161 -7.33 12.21 -13.57
C GLY A 161 -8.70 12.09 -12.90
N LEU A 162 -9.38 13.23 -12.72
CA LEU A 162 -10.61 13.32 -11.93
C LEU A 162 -11.74 12.44 -12.47
N ARG A 163 -11.93 12.37 -13.80
CA ARG A 163 -13.03 11.61 -14.40
C ARG A 163 -12.93 10.10 -14.15
N ARG A 164 -11.76 9.52 -14.35
CA ARG A 164 -11.52 8.10 -14.08
C ARG A 164 -11.62 7.80 -12.57
N ALA A 165 -11.11 8.69 -11.72
CA ALA A 165 -11.26 8.57 -10.27
C ALA A 165 -12.75 8.57 -9.84
N GLN A 166 -13.57 9.49 -10.39
CA GLN A 166 -15.02 9.52 -10.14
C GLN A 166 -15.71 8.24 -10.60
N GLU A 167 -15.39 7.76 -11.80
CA GLU A 167 -15.92 6.49 -12.30
C GLU A 167 -15.64 5.35 -11.35
N LEU A 168 -14.36 5.14 -10.97
CA LEU A 168 -13.98 4.05 -10.06
C LEU A 168 -14.63 4.14 -8.69
N MET A 169 -14.68 5.34 -8.10
CA MET A 169 -15.22 5.56 -6.76
C MET A 169 -16.74 5.45 -6.69
N LEU A 170 -17.45 5.83 -7.75
CA LEU A 170 -18.91 5.82 -7.78
C LEU A 170 -19.48 4.49 -8.27
N THR A 171 -18.80 3.83 -9.21
CA THR A 171 -19.34 2.61 -9.84
C THR A 171 -18.72 1.32 -9.30
N ASN A 172 -17.63 1.42 -8.56
CA ASN A 172 -16.82 0.28 -8.11
C ASN A 172 -16.40 -0.66 -9.27
N ARG A 173 -16.22 -0.10 -10.47
CA ARG A 173 -15.73 -0.85 -11.61
C ARG A 173 -14.44 -1.58 -11.25
N VAL A 174 -14.33 -2.82 -11.67
CA VAL A 174 -13.11 -3.62 -11.49
C VAL A 174 -12.19 -3.38 -12.67
N LEU A 175 -10.95 -2.99 -12.38
CA LEU A 175 -9.87 -2.90 -13.37
C LEU A 175 -9.08 -4.19 -13.41
N SER A 176 -8.62 -4.60 -14.60
CA SER A 176 -7.54 -5.57 -14.74
C SER A 176 -6.19 -4.95 -14.42
N ALA A 177 -5.16 -5.77 -14.29
CA ALA A 177 -3.79 -5.30 -14.08
C ALA A 177 -3.30 -4.45 -15.26
N GLU A 178 -3.63 -4.86 -16.50
CA GLU A 178 -3.27 -4.13 -17.71
C GLU A 178 -3.98 -2.77 -17.82
N GLU A 179 -5.29 -2.71 -17.50
CA GLU A 179 -6.01 -1.44 -17.45
C GLU A 179 -5.43 -0.51 -16.38
N ALA A 180 -5.10 -1.06 -15.21
CA ALA A 180 -4.46 -0.31 -14.12
C ALA A 180 -3.08 0.22 -14.53
N GLN A 181 -2.32 -0.52 -15.33
CA GLN A 181 -1.06 -0.08 -15.90
C GLN A 181 -1.27 1.01 -16.96
N GLU A 182 -2.21 0.83 -17.87
CA GLU A 182 -2.55 1.85 -18.89
C GLU A 182 -2.96 3.18 -18.24
N TRP A 183 -3.63 3.12 -17.09
CA TRP A 183 -4.09 4.29 -16.36
C TRP A 183 -3.05 4.89 -15.42
N GLY A 184 -1.87 4.28 -15.31
CA GLY A 184 -0.77 4.79 -14.47
C GLY A 184 -0.89 4.44 -12.98
N ILE A 185 -1.78 3.52 -12.60
CA ILE A 185 -1.91 3.02 -11.23
C ILE A 185 -0.82 1.97 -10.96
N VAL A 186 -0.56 1.09 -11.91
CA VAL A 186 0.46 0.06 -11.87
C VAL A 186 1.63 0.45 -12.76
N THR A 187 2.86 0.29 -12.27
CA THR A 187 4.07 0.58 -13.04
C THR A 187 4.45 -0.60 -13.93
N TYR A 188 4.42 -1.81 -13.37
CA TYR A 188 4.82 -3.03 -14.07
C TYR A 188 3.81 -4.15 -13.85
N VAL A 189 3.39 -4.79 -14.93
CA VAL A 189 2.60 -6.03 -14.92
C VAL A 189 3.53 -7.18 -15.28
N CYS A 190 3.58 -8.21 -14.43
CA CYS A 190 4.41 -9.40 -14.61
C CYS A 190 3.55 -10.66 -14.58
N ASP A 191 4.01 -11.72 -15.21
CA ASP A 191 3.46 -13.05 -14.97
C ASP A 191 3.83 -13.50 -13.56
N GLY A 192 2.92 -14.22 -12.87
CA GLY A 192 3.06 -14.50 -11.44
C GLY A 192 4.40 -15.16 -11.06
N GLU A 193 4.91 -16.05 -11.90
CA GLU A 193 6.21 -16.72 -11.69
C GLU A 193 7.42 -15.76 -11.79
N GLN A 194 7.28 -14.63 -12.46
CA GLN A 194 8.35 -13.65 -12.65
C GLN A 194 8.26 -12.47 -11.68
N LEU A 195 7.12 -12.31 -11.03
CA LEU A 195 6.81 -11.14 -10.20
C LEU A 195 7.87 -10.92 -9.11
N ASP A 196 8.13 -11.93 -8.31
CA ASP A 196 9.09 -11.84 -7.19
C ASP A 196 10.50 -11.53 -7.69
N MET A 197 10.92 -12.17 -8.77
CA MET A 197 12.27 -11.97 -9.35
C MET A 197 12.45 -10.53 -9.84
N GLU A 198 11.49 -9.96 -10.56
CA GLU A 198 11.59 -8.59 -11.06
C GLU A 198 11.50 -7.55 -9.91
N VAL A 199 10.70 -7.81 -8.89
CA VAL A 199 10.64 -7.00 -7.67
C VAL A 199 11.98 -7.02 -6.94
N GLU A 200 12.57 -8.20 -6.70
CA GLU A 200 13.85 -8.33 -6.01
C GLU A 200 15.00 -7.66 -6.77
N LYS A 201 15.03 -7.81 -8.07
CA LYS A 201 16.00 -7.16 -8.95
C LYS A 201 15.93 -5.63 -8.85
N LEU A 202 14.71 -5.05 -8.90
CA LEU A 202 14.55 -3.61 -8.77
C LEU A 202 14.84 -3.12 -7.34
N ALA A 203 14.38 -3.84 -6.32
CA ALA A 203 14.60 -3.48 -4.92
C ALA A 203 16.11 -3.46 -4.59
N SER A 204 16.87 -4.48 -5.02
CA SER A 204 18.33 -4.56 -4.85
C SER A 204 19.04 -3.42 -5.58
N LYS A 205 18.61 -3.09 -6.81
CA LYS A 205 19.14 -1.95 -7.58
C LYS A 205 18.91 -0.63 -6.83
N LEU A 206 17.71 -0.42 -6.28
CA LEU A 206 17.38 0.80 -5.54
C LEU A 206 18.13 0.86 -4.19
N ALA A 207 18.23 -0.26 -3.48
CA ALA A 207 18.96 -0.33 -2.22
C ALA A 207 20.46 -0.04 -2.38
N SER A 208 21.07 -0.41 -3.50
CA SER A 208 22.46 -0.10 -3.81
C SER A 208 22.68 1.30 -4.41
N GLY A 209 21.60 2.00 -4.77
CA GLY A 209 21.66 3.28 -5.47
C GLY A 209 21.84 4.51 -4.56
N PRO A 210 21.74 5.72 -5.10
CA PRO A 210 21.95 6.98 -4.38
C PRO A 210 20.70 7.39 -3.57
N THR A 211 20.46 6.77 -2.42
CA THR A 211 19.26 6.96 -1.58
C THR A 211 18.93 8.44 -1.28
N ARG A 212 19.95 9.28 -1.07
CA ARG A 212 19.73 10.73 -0.83
C ARG A 212 19.12 11.43 -2.04
N ALA A 213 19.57 11.06 -3.25
CA ALA A 213 19.02 11.60 -4.49
C ALA A 213 17.57 11.13 -4.69
N TYR A 214 17.28 9.85 -4.42
CA TYR A 214 15.91 9.34 -4.47
C TYR A 214 14.98 10.08 -3.52
N GLY A 215 15.43 10.32 -2.28
CA GLY A 215 14.66 11.09 -1.30
C GLY A 215 14.40 12.52 -1.76
N ALA A 216 15.36 13.18 -2.41
CA ALA A 216 15.17 14.51 -2.97
C ALA A 216 14.15 14.50 -4.13
N VAL A 217 14.22 13.51 -5.03
CA VAL A 217 13.24 13.34 -6.12
C VAL A 217 11.83 13.17 -5.55
N LYS A 218 11.64 12.29 -4.55
CA LYS A 218 10.33 12.10 -3.90
C LYS A 218 9.79 13.42 -3.33
N GLN A 219 10.62 14.20 -2.61
CA GLN A 219 10.22 15.48 -2.04
C GLN A 219 9.84 16.53 -3.08
N LEU A 220 10.56 16.58 -4.21
CA LEU A 220 10.22 17.48 -5.32
C LEU A 220 8.90 17.08 -5.95
N LEU A 221 8.69 15.80 -6.25
CA LEU A 221 7.47 15.31 -6.87
C LEU A 221 6.25 15.43 -5.96
N ALA A 222 6.41 15.25 -4.65
CA ALA A 222 5.30 15.42 -3.69
C ALA A 222 4.69 16.83 -3.71
N ARG A 223 5.44 17.84 -4.16
CA ARG A 223 5.02 19.25 -4.22
C ARG A 223 4.60 19.73 -5.62
N THR A 224 4.71 18.87 -6.63
CA THR A 224 4.53 19.24 -8.04
C THR A 224 3.19 19.91 -8.34
N PHE A 225 2.12 19.53 -7.63
CA PHE A 225 0.78 20.09 -7.85
C PHE A 225 0.46 21.31 -6.96
N ASP A 226 1.32 21.63 -5.99
CA ASP A 226 1.04 22.63 -4.96
C ASP A 226 1.97 23.87 -5.06
N GLN A 227 2.98 23.83 -5.94
CA GLN A 227 3.97 24.91 -6.09
C GLN A 227 3.99 25.46 -7.51
N SER A 228 4.22 26.78 -7.61
CA SER A 228 4.57 27.44 -8.88
C SER A 228 6.03 27.16 -9.25
N LEU A 229 6.36 27.30 -10.54
CA LEU A 229 7.72 27.23 -11.05
C LEU A 229 8.60 28.33 -10.46
#